data_4ddc17ca48bdf0be9f657c85939d1b64
#
_entry.id   4ddc17ca48bdf0be9f657c85939d1b64
#
_cell.length_a   1.000
_cell.length_b   1.000
_cell.length_c   1.000
_cell.angle_alpha   90.00
_cell.angle_beta   90.00
_cell.angle_gamma   90.00
#
_symmetry.space_group_name_H-M   'P 1'
#
loop_
_entity.id
_entity.type
_entity.pdbx_description
1 polymer ?
#
loop_
_entity_poly.entity_id
_entity_poly.type
_entity_poly.pdbx_seq_one_letter_code
_entity_poly.pdbx_strand_id
1 'polypeptide(L)'
;DLRMSRGLGDVYKRQLIQEYTELLIYRISETSLVKDRDFKLVLIDDRSLNAFAAPGGIIGVNAGLFIHADNEGQFASVIAHELAHVSQRHFARGILRGQDTNLASALVLISSIALAIVSNNPTAFIAGPAALAQEQLRYSRVFEREADRFGFNNLINAGYDPKTSLLYTSPSPRDIRRSRM
;
A
#
# COMPACT_ATOMS: atom_id res chain seq x y z
N ASP A 1 -24.38 -16.34 23.49
CA ASP A 1 -23.10 -17.03 23.18
C ASP A 1 -22.70 -16.98 21.72
N LEU A 2 -23.64 -17.08 20.77
CA LEU A 2 -23.33 -16.96 19.33
C LEU A 2 -22.80 -15.59 18.89
N ARG A 3 -23.14 -14.51 19.57
CA ARG A 3 -22.59 -13.17 19.29
C ARG A 3 -21.13 -13.03 19.75
N MET A 4 -20.79 -13.65 20.86
CA MET A 4 -19.45 -13.65 21.43
C MET A 4 -18.47 -14.49 20.60
N SER A 5 -18.94 -15.64 20.08
CA SER A 5 -18.13 -16.50 19.21
C SER A 5 -17.88 -15.89 17.83
N ARG A 6 -18.83 -15.11 17.26
CA ARG A 6 -18.62 -14.36 16.01
C ARG A 6 -17.60 -13.25 16.20
N GLY A 7 -17.67 -12.49 17.27
CA GLY A 7 -16.69 -11.40 17.56
C GLY A 7 -15.26 -11.93 17.73
N LEU A 8 -15.06 -13.03 18.44
CA LEU A 8 -13.76 -13.68 18.60
C LEU A 8 -13.21 -14.21 17.24
N GLY A 9 -14.08 -14.79 16.41
CA GLY A 9 -13.70 -15.27 15.09
C GLY A 9 -13.25 -14.14 14.14
N ASP A 10 -13.90 -12.98 14.21
CA ASP A 10 -13.56 -11.82 13.39
C ASP A 10 -12.25 -11.16 13.86
N VAL A 11 -12.01 -11.08 15.16
CA VAL A 11 -10.73 -10.60 15.74
C VAL A 11 -9.59 -11.52 15.31
N TYR A 12 -9.77 -12.83 15.43
CA TYR A 12 -8.76 -13.80 15.06
C TYR A 12 -8.43 -13.76 13.55
N LYS A 13 -9.45 -13.62 12.68
CA LYS A 13 -9.25 -13.47 11.24
C LYS A 13 -8.46 -12.20 10.89
N ARG A 14 -8.78 -11.08 11.53
CA ARG A 14 -8.04 -9.82 11.33
C ARG A 14 -6.58 -9.98 11.74
N GLN A 15 -6.32 -10.62 12.86
CA GLN A 15 -4.96 -10.86 13.33
C GLN A 15 -4.16 -11.72 12.35
N LEU A 16 -4.74 -12.80 11.83
CA LEU A 16 -4.09 -13.66 10.83
C LEU A 16 -3.76 -12.90 9.54
N ILE A 17 -4.70 -12.06 9.05
CA ILE A 17 -4.47 -11.24 7.86
C ILE A 17 -3.35 -10.24 8.11
N GLN A 18 -3.33 -9.62 9.27
CA GLN A 18 -2.29 -8.68 9.65
C GLN A 18 -0.92 -9.35 9.71
N GLU A 19 -0.78 -10.45 10.45
CA GLU A 19 0.46 -11.21 10.58
C GLU A 19 0.97 -11.71 9.22
N TYR A 20 0.07 -12.26 8.39
CA TYR A 20 0.43 -12.69 7.04
C TYR A 20 0.96 -11.53 6.18
N THR A 21 0.27 -10.39 6.21
CA THR A 21 0.66 -9.22 5.43
C THR A 21 1.98 -8.63 5.89
N GLU A 22 2.20 -8.54 7.19
CA GLU A 22 3.46 -8.11 7.78
C GLU A 22 4.62 -9.02 7.36
N LEU A 23 4.45 -10.34 7.48
CA LEU A 23 5.45 -11.31 7.04
C LEU A 23 5.78 -11.16 5.55
N LEU A 24 4.76 -10.95 4.70
CA LEU A 24 4.94 -10.76 3.27
C LEU A 24 5.70 -9.47 2.97
N ILE A 25 5.35 -8.35 3.63
CA ILE A 25 6.05 -7.07 3.51
C ILE A 25 7.53 -7.24 3.89
N TYR A 26 7.82 -7.86 5.03
CA TYR A 26 9.19 -8.11 5.47
C TYR A 26 9.96 -8.96 4.47
N ARG A 27 9.40 -10.08 4.01
CA ARG A 27 10.01 -10.97 3.02
C ARG A 27 10.35 -10.25 1.71
N ILE A 28 9.44 -9.42 1.18
CA ILE A 28 9.69 -8.65 -0.04
C ILE A 28 10.70 -7.54 0.24
N SER A 29 10.68 -6.95 1.43
CA SER A 29 11.62 -5.89 1.80
C SER A 29 13.06 -6.36 1.89
N GLU A 30 13.31 -7.63 2.17
CA GLU A 30 14.68 -8.20 2.27
C GLU A 30 15.46 -8.09 0.96
N THR A 31 14.78 -8.18 -0.16
CA THR A 31 15.36 -8.07 -1.51
C THR A 31 15.21 -6.68 -2.11
N SER A 32 14.55 -5.77 -1.40
CA SER A 32 14.35 -4.38 -1.81
C SER A 32 15.55 -3.49 -1.47
N LEU A 33 15.54 -2.26 -1.99
CA LEU A 33 16.51 -1.22 -1.64
C LEU A 33 16.12 -0.40 -0.39
N VAL A 34 15.07 -0.81 0.33
CA VAL A 34 14.63 -0.16 1.56
C VAL A 34 15.65 -0.40 2.66
N LYS A 35 16.18 0.68 3.23
CA LYS A 35 17.20 0.62 4.29
C LYS A 35 16.60 0.47 5.68
N ASP A 36 15.54 1.21 5.94
CA ASP A 36 14.82 1.18 7.20
C ASP A 36 13.56 0.32 7.02
N ARG A 37 13.47 -0.75 7.77
CA ARG A 37 12.39 -1.75 7.70
C ARG A 37 11.45 -1.69 8.90
N ASP A 38 11.44 -0.59 9.63
CA ASP A 38 10.43 -0.35 10.68
C ASP A 38 9.08 -0.02 10.02
N PHE A 39 8.42 -1.06 9.52
CA PHE A 39 7.12 -0.91 8.85
C PHE A 39 5.97 -0.94 9.84
N LYS A 40 4.98 -0.09 9.56
CA LYS A 40 3.71 -0.02 10.29
C LYS A 40 2.58 -0.31 9.31
N LEU A 41 2.05 -1.53 9.38
CA LEU A 41 0.94 -1.96 8.54
C LEU A 41 -0.38 -1.35 9.02
N VAL A 42 -1.14 -0.83 8.07
CA VAL A 42 -2.49 -0.32 8.26
C VAL A 42 -3.44 -1.05 7.31
N LEU A 43 -4.31 -1.88 7.86
CA LEU A 43 -5.37 -2.52 7.09
C LEU A 43 -6.60 -1.62 7.03
N ILE A 44 -7.07 -1.34 5.82
CA ILE A 44 -8.18 -0.41 5.56
C ILE A 44 -9.38 -1.22 5.04
N ASP A 45 -10.53 -1.04 5.67
CA ASP A 45 -11.78 -1.67 5.25
C ASP A 45 -12.40 -0.92 4.07
N ASP A 46 -11.71 -1.00 2.92
CA ASP A 46 -12.14 -0.46 1.63
C ASP A 46 -12.01 -1.56 0.58
N ARG A 47 -13.05 -1.72 -0.25
CA ARG A 47 -13.11 -2.76 -1.28
C ARG A 47 -12.39 -2.39 -2.58
N SER A 48 -11.87 -1.19 -2.70
CA SER A 48 -11.05 -0.81 -3.84
C SER A 48 -9.72 -1.57 -3.82
N LEU A 49 -9.25 -1.98 -5.01
CA LEU A 49 -7.94 -2.58 -5.17
C LEU A 49 -6.90 -1.47 -5.04
N ASN A 50 -6.31 -1.35 -3.86
CA ASN A 50 -5.29 -0.34 -3.60
C ASN A 50 -4.38 -0.71 -2.42
N ALA A 51 -3.16 -0.16 -2.46
CA ALA A 51 -2.25 -0.04 -1.35
C ALA A 51 -1.50 1.28 -1.49
N PHE A 52 -0.81 1.72 -0.45
CA PHE A 52 0.05 2.90 -0.51
C PHE A 52 1.17 2.82 0.52
N ALA A 53 2.27 3.48 0.21
CA ALA A 53 3.35 3.71 1.16
C ALA A 53 3.41 5.19 1.55
N ALA A 54 3.60 5.45 2.85
CA ALA A 54 3.70 6.78 3.39
C ALA A 54 4.98 6.96 4.24
N PRO A 55 5.43 8.21 4.47
CA PRO A 55 6.57 8.48 5.33
C PRO A 55 6.44 7.87 6.72
N GLY A 56 7.58 7.50 7.31
CA GLY A 56 7.61 6.83 8.62
C GLY A 56 7.36 5.33 8.57
N GLY A 57 7.56 4.71 7.39
CA GLY A 57 7.42 3.26 7.21
C GLY A 57 5.98 2.77 7.18
N ILE A 58 5.00 3.66 7.02
CA ILE A 58 3.59 3.29 6.97
C ILE A 58 3.27 2.64 5.62
N ILE A 59 2.68 1.44 5.66
CA ILE A 59 2.15 0.75 4.49
C ILE A 59 0.66 0.51 4.71
N GLY A 60 -0.17 1.17 3.90
CA GLY A 60 -1.61 0.98 3.91
C GLY A 60 -2.02 -0.06 2.87
N VAL A 61 -2.91 -0.98 3.26
CA VAL A 61 -3.43 -2.03 2.38
C VAL A 61 -4.94 -2.10 2.51
N ASN A 62 -5.63 -1.92 1.40
CA ASN A 62 -7.08 -2.03 1.35
C ASN A 62 -7.53 -3.49 1.34
N ALA A 63 -8.68 -3.75 1.97
CA ALA A 63 -9.33 -5.07 1.93
C ALA A 63 -9.56 -5.55 0.49
N GLY A 64 -9.80 -4.63 -0.45
CA GLY A 64 -9.95 -4.92 -1.87
C GLY A 64 -8.75 -5.63 -2.49
N LEU A 65 -7.53 -5.38 -2.00
CA LEU A 65 -6.36 -6.10 -2.50
C LEU A 65 -6.43 -7.60 -2.23
N PHE A 66 -6.93 -8.01 -1.05
CA PHE A 66 -7.14 -9.43 -0.71
C PHE A 66 -8.29 -10.06 -1.51
N ILE A 67 -9.28 -9.26 -1.91
CA ILE A 67 -10.44 -9.72 -2.66
C ILE A 67 -10.11 -9.93 -4.14
N HIS A 68 -9.25 -9.09 -4.71
CA HIS A 68 -8.99 -9.03 -6.15
C HIS A 68 -7.68 -9.67 -6.59
N ALA A 69 -6.75 -9.95 -5.66
CA ALA A 69 -5.56 -10.71 -5.99
C ALA A 69 -5.88 -12.20 -6.08
N ASP A 70 -5.68 -12.80 -7.26
CA ASP A 70 -5.95 -14.22 -7.50
C ASP A 70 -4.91 -15.14 -6.83
N ASN A 71 -3.74 -14.60 -6.52
CA ASN A 71 -2.63 -15.34 -5.89
C ASN A 71 -1.70 -14.41 -5.11
N GLU A 72 -0.83 -15.01 -4.29
CA GLU A 72 0.16 -14.28 -3.48
C GLU A 72 1.09 -13.41 -4.34
N GLY A 73 1.48 -13.87 -5.53
CA GLY A 73 2.37 -13.12 -6.41
C GLY A 73 1.76 -11.79 -6.87
N GLN A 74 0.46 -11.77 -7.17
CA GLN A 74 -0.26 -10.53 -7.50
C GLN A 74 -0.29 -9.57 -6.33
N PHE A 75 -0.57 -10.08 -5.13
CA PHE A 75 -0.51 -9.29 -3.90
C PHE A 75 0.91 -8.75 -3.69
N ALA A 76 1.92 -9.62 -3.80
CA ALA A 76 3.33 -9.28 -3.64
C ALA A 76 3.79 -8.21 -4.65
N SER A 77 3.26 -8.21 -5.88
CA SER A 77 3.62 -7.22 -6.89
C SER A 77 3.21 -5.80 -6.49
N VAL A 78 2.04 -5.65 -5.87
CA VAL A 78 1.58 -4.36 -5.35
C VAL A 78 2.46 -3.91 -4.19
N ILE A 79 2.76 -4.79 -3.25
CA ILE A 79 3.65 -4.47 -2.13
C ILE A 79 5.07 -4.12 -2.60
N ALA A 80 5.60 -4.83 -3.58
CA ALA A 80 6.92 -4.53 -4.16
C ALA A 80 6.96 -3.15 -4.83
N HIS A 81 5.88 -2.74 -5.49
CA HIS A 81 5.70 -1.41 -6.06
C HIS A 81 5.70 -0.33 -4.97
N GLU A 82 4.92 -0.53 -3.90
CA GLU A 82 4.87 0.42 -2.77
C GLU A 82 6.22 0.53 -2.06
N LEU A 83 6.91 -0.58 -1.85
CA LEU A 83 8.28 -0.57 -1.30
C LEU A 83 9.27 0.15 -2.22
N ALA A 84 9.06 0.14 -3.54
CA ALA A 84 9.87 0.93 -4.46
C ALA A 84 9.65 2.43 -4.25
N HIS A 85 8.41 2.90 -4.02
CA HIS A 85 8.17 4.30 -3.65
C HIS A 85 8.92 4.70 -2.39
N VAL A 86 8.97 3.84 -1.37
CA VAL A 86 9.74 4.08 -0.14
C VAL A 86 11.23 4.15 -0.43
N SER A 87 11.77 3.12 -1.10
CA SER A 87 13.21 2.99 -1.35
C SER A 87 13.77 4.13 -2.21
N GLN A 88 13.00 4.59 -3.19
CA GLN A 88 13.35 5.69 -4.07
C GLN A 88 13.01 7.07 -3.48
N ARG A 89 12.45 7.11 -2.27
CA ARG A 89 12.06 8.35 -1.56
C ARG A 89 11.16 9.26 -2.40
N HIS A 90 10.22 8.68 -3.15
CA HIS A 90 9.37 9.43 -4.08
C HIS A 90 8.60 10.54 -3.38
N PHE A 91 8.11 10.30 -2.17
CA PHE A 91 7.44 11.30 -1.36
C PHE A 91 8.34 12.52 -1.09
N ALA A 92 9.54 12.31 -0.55
CA ALA A 92 10.45 13.40 -0.24
C ALA A 92 10.92 14.14 -1.50
N ARG A 93 11.15 13.39 -2.59
CA ARG A 93 11.55 13.97 -3.89
C ARG A 93 10.42 14.79 -4.53
N GLY A 94 9.14 14.37 -4.33
CA GLY A 94 7.95 15.11 -4.74
C GLY A 94 7.88 16.49 -4.06
N ILE A 95 8.09 16.49 -2.73
CA ILE A 95 8.16 17.73 -1.94
C ILE A 95 9.21 18.68 -2.49
N LEU A 96 10.44 18.20 -2.62
CA LEU A 96 11.58 19.04 -3.03
C LEU A 96 11.42 19.62 -4.44
N ARG A 97 10.64 18.96 -5.31
CA ARG A 97 10.38 19.43 -6.67
C ARG A 97 9.23 20.42 -6.78
N GLY A 98 8.53 20.71 -5.68
CA GLY A 98 7.38 21.61 -5.68
C GLY A 98 6.22 21.13 -6.58
N GLN A 99 6.19 19.83 -6.87
CA GLN A 99 5.22 19.26 -7.83
C GLN A 99 3.82 19.11 -7.26
N ASP A 100 3.65 19.27 -5.93
CA ASP A 100 2.35 19.05 -5.28
C ASP A 100 2.00 20.18 -4.33
N THR A 101 1.08 21.02 -4.77
CA THR A 101 0.40 22.02 -3.91
C THR A 101 -0.45 21.35 -2.81
N ASN A 102 -0.71 20.05 -2.93
CA ASN A 102 -1.51 19.27 -1.97
C ASN A 102 -0.68 18.59 -0.87
N LEU A 103 0.62 18.82 -0.87
CA LEU A 103 1.53 18.09 0.01
C LEU A 103 1.36 18.43 1.50
N ALA A 104 1.03 19.68 1.83
CA ALA A 104 0.71 20.06 3.21
C ALA A 104 -0.51 19.27 3.71
N SER A 105 -1.51 19.07 2.86
CA SER A 105 -2.70 18.27 3.16
C SER A 105 -2.34 16.78 3.30
N ALA A 106 -1.44 16.25 2.47
CA ALA A 106 -0.94 14.87 2.60
C ALA A 106 -0.20 14.68 3.91
N LEU A 107 0.62 15.63 4.35
CA LEU A 107 1.31 15.57 5.65
C LEU A 107 0.33 15.57 6.82
N VAL A 108 -0.71 16.39 6.77
CA VAL A 108 -1.76 16.41 7.80
C VAL A 108 -2.47 15.06 7.87
N LEU A 109 -2.79 14.45 6.74
CA LEU A 109 -3.44 13.14 6.69
C LEU A 109 -2.53 12.02 7.19
N ILE A 110 -1.27 12.02 6.77
CA ILE A 110 -0.29 11.03 7.23
C ILE A 110 -0.05 11.17 8.73
N SER A 111 0.04 12.39 9.25
CA SER A 111 0.19 12.60 10.69
C SER A 111 -1.05 12.16 11.47
N SER A 112 -2.25 12.32 10.92
CA SER A 112 -3.49 11.82 11.54
C SER A 112 -3.55 10.30 11.55
N ILE A 113 -3.10 9.63 10.48
CA ILE A 113 -2.97 8.18 10.42
C ILE A 113 -1.94 7.69 11.45
N ALA A 114 -0.77 8.32 11.51
CA ALA A 114 0.27 7.97 12.46
C ALA A 114 -0.22 8.13 13.93
N LEU A 115 -0.95 9.22 14.19
CA LEU A 115 -1.54 9.45 15.51
C LEU A 115 -2.60 8.40 15.88
N ALA A 116 -3.41 7.98 14.92
CA ALA A 116 -4.40 6.93 15.12
C ALA A 116 -3.75 5.58 15.46
N ILE A 117 -2.65 5.24 14.79
CA ILE A 117 -1.85 4.03 15.08
C ILE A 117 -1.27 4.11 16.51
N VAL A 118 -0.64 5.23 16.85
CA VAL A 118 0.00 5.41 18.17
C VAL A 118 -1.03 5.42 19.31
N SER A 119 -2.20 6.00 19.08
CA SER A 119 -3.28 6.07 20.09
C SER A 119 -4.03 4.75 20.27
N ASN A 120 -3.74 3.73 19.45
CA ASN A 120 -4.44 2.45 19.41
C ASN A 120 -5.97 2.60 19.34
N ASN A 121 -6.44 3.66 18.65
CA ASN A 121 -7.84 3.97 18.51
C ASN A 121 -8.35 3.58 17.11
N PRO A 122 -8.99 2.40 16.96
CA PRO A 122 -9.45 1.91 15.66
C PRO A 122 -10.57 2.78 15.06
N THR A 123 -11.22 3.63 15.84
CA THR A 123 -12.27 4.52 15.33
C THR A 123 -11.72 5.74 14.58
N ALA A 124 -10.44 6.05 14.74
CA ALA A 124 -9.76 7.08 13.96
C ALA A 124 -9.54 6.66 12.48
N PHE A 125 -9.72 5.38 12.19
CA PHE A 125 -9.68 4.79 10.83
C PHE A 125 -11.06 4.78 10.17
N ILE A 126 -11.74 5.90 10.13
CA ILE A 126 -12.92 6.05 9.27
C ILE A 126 -12.40 6.12 7.82
N ALA A 127 -13.00 5.33 6.93
CA ALA A 127 -12.59 5.16 5.51
C ALA A 127 -12.35 6.48 4.75
N GLY A 128 -12.99 7.57 5.14
CA GLY A 128 -12.86 8.88 4.52
C GLY A 128 -11.44 9.49 4.53
N PRO A 129 -10.77 9.62 5.69
CA PRO A 129 -9.41 10.16 5.76
C PRO A 129 -8.38 9.30 5.02
N ALA A 130 -8.52 7.98 5.06
CA ALA A 130 -7.61 7.07 4.36
C ALA A 130 -7.77 7.18 2.83
N ALA A 131 -9.01 7.27 2.33
CA ALA A 131 -9.29 7.46 0.91
C ALA A 131 -8.76 8.81 0.40
N LEU A 132 -8.88 9.87 1.19
CA LEU A 132 -8.31 11.18 0.86
C LEU A 132 -6.77 11.15 0.85
N ALA A 133 -6.13 10.42 1.79
CA ALA A 133 -4.69 10.24 1.81
C ALA A 133 -4.20 9.52 0.54
N GLN A 134 -4.89 8.49 0.10
CA GLN A 134 -4.57 7.75 -1.12
C GLN A 134 -4.66 8.64 -2.37
N GLU A 135 -5.69 9.48 -2.48
CA GLU A 135 -5.84 10.39 -3.62
C GLU A 135 -4.73 11.44 -3.65
N GLN A 136 -4.25 11.88 -2.50
CA GLN A 136 -3.20 12.90 -2.38
C GLN A 136 -1.78 12.35 -2.53
N LEU A 137 -1.59 11.03 -2.33
CA LEU A 137 -0.31 10.34 -2.55
C LEU A 137 -0.07 9.99 -4.03
N ARG A 138 -0.80 10.57 -4.98
CA ARG A 138 -0.57 10.33 -6.40
C ARG A 138 0.79 10.87 -6.84
N TYR A 139 1.60 9.96 -7.30
CA TYR A 139 2.93 10.28 -7.80
C TYR A 139 2.91 10.69 -9.27
N SER A 140 3.96 11.42 -9.69
CA SER A 140 4.14 11.74 -11.10
C SER A 140 4.40 10.48 -11.93
N ARG A 141 4.06 10.51 -13.23
CA ARG A 141 4.31 9.39 -14.17
C ARG A 141 5.79 8.95 -14.22
N VAL A 142 6.70 9.83 -13.86
CA VAL A 142 8.15 9.50 -13.78
C VAL A 142 8.39 8.61 -12.57
N PHE A 143 7.82 8.96 -11.41
CA PHE A 143 7.95 8.18 -10.18
C PHE A 143 7.24 6.83 -10.30
N GLU A 144 6.07 6.78 -10.95
CA GLU A 144 5.36 5.52 -11.21
C GLU A 144 6.23 4.55 -12.03
N ARG A 145 6.80 5.02 -13.16
CA ARG A 145 7.71 4.19 -13.99
C ARG A 145 8.97 3.76 -13.26
N GLU A 146 9.47 4.59 -12.35
CA GLU A 146 10.60 4.25 -11.50
C GLU A 146 10.20 3.19 -10.48
N ALA A 147 9.04 3.32 -9.85
CA ALA A 147 8.49 2.33 -8.91
C ALA A 147 8.19 0.99 -9.60
N ASP A 148 7.60 1.01 -10.80
CA ASP A 148 7.37 -0.18 -11.60
C ASP A 148 8.66 -0.95 -11.85
N ARG A 149 9.71 -0.27 -12.27
CA ARG A 149 11.01 -0.90 -12.57
C ARG A 149 11.67 -1.49 -11.33
N PHE A 150 11.72 -0.74 -10.24
CA PHE A 150 12.35 -1.21 -9.00
C PHE A 150 11.50 -2.26 -8.31
N GLY A 151 10.17 -2.10 -8.30
CA GLY A 151 9.24 -3.08 -7.77
C GLY A 151 9.29 -4.40 -8.52
N PHE A 152 9.33 -4.35 -9.86
CA PHE A 152 9.47 -5.53 -10.70
C PHE A 152 10.76 -6.32 -10.41
N ASN A 153 11.90 -5.62 -10.33
CA ASN A 153 13.16 -6.26 -9.99
C ASN A 153 13.13 -6.85 -8.58
N ASN A 154 12.53 -6.13 -7.62
CA ASN A 154 12.37 -6.61 -6.27
C ASN A 154 11.52 -7.88 -6.20
N LEU A 155 10.41 -7.91 -6.95
CA LEU A 155 9.51 -9.06 -7.03
C LEU A 155 10.24 -10.32 -7.53
N ILE A 156 11.05 -10.19 -8.59
CA ILE A 156 11.87 -11.29 -9.10
C ILE A 156 12.89 -11.76 -8.05
N ASN A 157 13.59 -10.82 -7.42
CA ASN A 157 14.57 -11.13 -6.39
C ASN A 157 13.96 -11.82 -5.16
N ALA A 158 12.70 -11.51 -4.86
CA ALA A 158 11.91 -12.17 -3.81
C ALA A 158 11.40 -13.56 -4.22
N GLY A 159 11.70 -14.01 -5.46
CA GLY A 159 11.39 -15.36 -5.94
C GLY A 159 10.00 -15.52 -6.56
N TYR A 160 9.30 -14.43 -6.88
CA TYR A 160 8.01 -14.49 -7.57
C TYR A 160 8.18 -14.55 -9.09
N ASP A 161 7.31 -15.32 -9.75
CA ASP A 161 7.25 -15.36 -11.21
C ASP A 161 6.53 -14.09 -11.72
N PRO A 162 7.23 -13.21 -12.47
CA PRO A 162 6.63 -11.97 -12.95
C PRO A 162 5.46 -12.19 -13.91
N LYS A 163 5.39 -13.32 -14.61
CA LYS A 163 4.31 -13.60 -15.56
C LYS A 163 2.96 -13.85 -14.87
N THR A 164 3.00 -14.40 -13.67
CA THR A 164 1.78 -14.72 -12.89
C THR A 164 1.46 -13.67 -11.83
N SER A 165 2.42 -12.77 -11.57
CA SER A 165 2.35 -11.80 -10.48
C SER A 165 1.96 -10.39 -10.90
N LEU A 166 1.81 -10.10 -12.19
CA LEU A 166 1.52 -8.74 -12.67
C LEU A 166 0.03 -8.40 -12.51
N LEU A 167 -0.36 -7.90 -11.34
CA LEU A 167 -1.67 -7.29 -11.12
C LEU A 167 -1.68 -5.81 -11.59
N TYR A 168 -0.53 -5.15 -11.60
CA TYR A 168 -0.38 -3.70 -11.76
C TYR A 168 0.00 -3.21 -13.16
N THR A 169 0.14 -4.09 -14.15
CA THR A 169 0.35 -3.68 -15.55
C THR A 169 -0.94 -3.35 -16.29
N SER A 170 -2.07 -3.30 -15.59
CA SER A 170 -3.28 -2.73 -16.17
C SER A 170 -3.14 -1.21 -16.19
N PRO A 171 -3.36 -0.59 -17.35
CA PRO A 171 -3.41 0.85 -17.45
C PRO A 171 -4.39 1.40 -16.42
N SER A 172 -4.02 2.53 -15.79
CA SER A 172 -4.91 3.27 -14.89
C SER A 172 -6.35 3.28 -15.44
N PRO A 173 -7.39 3.21 -14.60
CA PRO A 173 -8.79 3.28 -15.09
C PRO A 173 -9.08 4.43 -16.07
N ARG A 174 -8.20 5.44 -16.13
CA ARG A 174 -8.23 6.52 -17.14
C ARG A 174 -7.67 6.11 -18.49
N ASP A 175 -6.73 5.17 -18.54
CA ASP A 175 -6.13 4.70 -19.81
C ASP A 175 -7.07 3.72 -20.53
N ILE A 176 -7.88 2.96 -19.79
CA ILE A 176 -8.91 2.08 -20.33
C ILE A 176 -10.04 2.87 -21.02
N ARG A 177 -10.34 4.11 -20.58
CA ARG A 177 -11.31 4.96 -21.26
C ARG A 177 -10.82 5.53 -22.59
N ARG A 178 -9.51 5.72 -22.75
CA ARG A 178 -8.93 6.25 -24.00
C ARG A 178 -8.77 5.23 -25.11
N SER A 179 -8.72 3.95 -24.80
CA SER A 179 -8.58 2.88 -25.84
C SER A 179 -9.93 2.42 -26.40
N ARG A 180 -11.05 2.97 -25.95
CA ARG A 180 -12.42 2.68 -26.43
C ARG A 180 -13.07 3.84 -27.22
N MET A 181 -12.30 4.86 -27.56
CA MET A 181 -12.63 5.89 -28.54
C MET A 181 -11.70 5.75 -29.77
#